data_25e224bc880bb080a0a005f38bd29b28
#
_entry.id   25e224bc880bb080a0a005f38bd29b28
#
_cell.length_a   1.000
_cell.length_b   1.000
_cell.length_c   1.000
_cell.angle_alpha   90.00
_cell.angle_beta   90.00
_cell.angle_gamma   90.00
#
_symmetry.space_group_name_H-M   'P 1'
#
loop_
_entity.id
_entity.type
_entity.pdbx_description
1 polymer ?
#
loop_
_entity_poly.entity_id
_entity_poly.type
_entity_poly.pdbx_seq_one_letter_code
_entity_poly.pdbx_strand_id
1 'polypeptide(L)'
;MSKYSSNNFIKSASFALRGLRLIIKSQKNFRRQLFFGIIILFFAALLRFNYIEFCITIISISLVLLAEMLNSVIEFTIDSYTKNKYSKLVEMAKDMAAGTVLTATIVSTILGCILFGHKFVLLFV
;
A
#
# COMPACT_ATOMS: atom_id res chain seq x y z
N MET A 1 -4.56 -32.86 -4.45
CA MET A 1 -4.54 -31.44 -4.21
C MET A 1 -3.14 -30.93 -3.92
N SER A 2 -2.80 -29.77 -4.39
CA SER A 2 -1.42 -29.29 -4.29
C SER A 2 -1.01 -29.07 -2.83
N LYS A 3 0.31 -29.18 -2.60
CA LYS A 3 0.92 -28.83 -1.32
C LYS A 3 0.74 -27.36 -0.91
N TYR A 4 0.19 -26.54 -1.79
CA TYR A 4 -0.16 -25.15 -1.49
C TYR A 4 -1.58 -25.00 -0.95
N SER A 5 -2.37 -26.08 -0.96
CA SER A 5 -3.70 -26.06 -0.34
C SER A 5 -3.54 -26.11 1.18
N SER A 6 -4.21 -25.21 1.85
CA SER A 6 -4.18 -25.15 3.29
C SER A 6 -5.55 -25.51 3.85
N ASN A 7 -5.60 -26.57 4.67
CA ASN A 7 -6.84 -27.02 5.30
C ASN A 7 -7.01 -26.46 6.72
N ASN A 8 -6.06 -25.65 7.21
CA ASN A 8 -6.16 -25.04 8.52
C ASN A 8 -5.67 -23.59 8.52
N PHE A 9 -6.13 -22.85 9.52
CA PHE A 9 -5.86 -21.42 9.68
C PHE A 9 -4.37 -21.14 9.87
N ILE A 10 -3.66 -22.00 10.58
CA ILE A 10 -2.23 -21.79 10.87
C ILE A 10 -1.40 -21.82 9.59
N LYS A 11 -1.67 -22.79 8.70
CA LYS A 11 -0.99 -22.87 7.40
C LYS A 11 -1.32 -21.66 6.54
N SER A 12 -2.58 -21.24 6.51
CA SER A 12 -3.00 -20.05 5.76
C SER A 12 -2.28 -18.80 6.25
N ALA A 13 -2.19 -18.61 7.55
CA ALA A 13 -1.46 -17.49 8.14
C ALA A 13 0.04 -17.54 7.81
N SER A 14 0.63 -18.73 7.81
CA SER A 14 2.04 -18.93 7.44
C SER A 14 2.30 -18.50 5.99
N PHE A 15 1.42 -18.89 5.06
CA PHE A 15 1.53 -18.49 3.65
C PHE A 15 1.38 -16.97 3.49
N ALA A 16 0.44 -16.36 4.20
CA ALA A 16 0.23 -14.92 4.17
C ALA A 16 1.47 -14.16 4.65
N LEU A 17 2.07 -14.59 5.75
CA LEU A 17 3.30 -13.99 6.27
C LEU A 17 4.47 -14.14 5.29
N ARG A 18 4.56 -15.28 4.63
CA ARG A 18 5.58 -15.50 3.58
C ARG A 18 5.39 -14.51 2.43
N GLY A 19 4.14 -14.31 2.01
CA GLY A 19 3.81 -13.35 0.96
C GLY A 19 4.18 -11.92 1.34
N LEU A 20 3.88 -11.50 2.56
CA LEU A 20 4.28 -10.18 3.07
C LEU A 20 5.80 -10.00 3.08
N ARG A 21 6.54 -11.01 3.52
CA ARG A 21 8.01 -10.96 3.49
C ARG A 21 8.54 -10.80 2.07
N LEU A 22 7.93 -11.52 1.11
CA LEU A 22 8.33 -11.41 -0.30
C LEU A 22 8.10 -10.00 -0.83
N ILE A 23 6.97 -9.38 -0.52
CA ILE A 23 6.67 -8.01 -0.94
C ILE A 23 7.68 -7.04 -0.34
N ILE A 24 7.92 -7.13 0.96
CA ILE A 24 8.87 -6.25 1.65
C ILE A 24 10.28 -6.38 1.06
N LYS A 25 10.72 -7.61 0.75
CA LYS A 25 12.05 -7.85 0.19
C LYS A 25 12.17 -7.41 -1.26
N SER A 26 11.16 -7.69 -2.08
CA SER A 26 11.26 -7.53 -3.53
C SER A 26 10.76 -6.18 -4.04
N GLN A 27 9.85 -5.52 -3.31
CA GLN A 27 9.18 -4.33 -3.80
C GLN A 27 9.73 -3.06 -3.15
N LYS A 28 10.58 -2.36 -3.91
CA LYS A 28 11.23 -1.14 -3.46
C LYS A 28 10.20 -0.02 -3.18
N ASN A 29 9.19 0.09 -4.03
CA ASN A 29 8.14 1.10 -3.87
C ASN A 29 7.34 0.87 -2.59
N PHE A 30 7.04 -0.39 -2.27
CA PHE A 30 6.35 -0.73 -1.03
C PHE A 30 7.16 -0.29 0.20
N ARG A 31 8.46 -0.55 0.21
CA ARG A 31 9.34 -0.14 1.31
C ARG A 31 9.37 1.38 1.47
N ARG A 32 9.43 2.13 0.37
CA ARG A 32 9.37 3.59 0.39
C ARG A 32 8.05 4.09 0.98
N GLN A 33 6.95 3.53 0.52
CA GLN A 33 5.61 3.90 1.00
C GLN A 33 5.46 3.61 2.49
N LEU A 34 5.95 2.46 2.94
CA LEU A 34 5.92 2.09 4.35
C LEU A 34 6.73 3.07 5.20
N PHE A 35 7.91 3.43 4.74
CA PHE A 35 8.78 4.39 5.42
C PHE A 35 8.11 5.76 5.55
N PHE A 36 7.55 6.28 4.47
CA PHE A 36 6.83 7.55 4.50
C PHE A 36 5.60 7.48 5.41
N GLY A 37 4.89 6.35 5.39
CA GLY A 37 3.74 6.15 6.28
C GLY A 37 4.12 6.24 7.76
N ILE A 38 5.24 5.64 8.14
CA ILE A 38 5.75 5.70 9.52
C ILE A 38 6.11 7.15 9.90
N ILE A 39 6.76 7.89 9.00
CA ILE A 39 7.09 9.30 9.22
C ILE A 39 5.82 10.12 9.41
N ILE A 40 4.80 9.90 8.59
CA ILE A 40 3.52 10.61 8.69
C ILE A 40 2.88 10.36 10.05
N LEU A 41 2.87 9.12 10.52
CA LEU A 41 2.33 8.78 11.84
C LEU A 41 3.10 9.44 12.96
N PHE A 42 4.41 9.54 12.84
CA PHE A 42 5.25 10.24 13.80
C PHE A 42 4.86 11.73 13.89
N PHE A 43 4.72 12.41 12.75
CA PHE A 43 4.28 13.80 12.73
C PHE A 43 2.85 13.97 13.24
N ALA A 44 1.96 13.03 12.95
CA ALA A 44 0.61 13.05 13.49
C ALA A 44 0.62 13.02 15.03
N ALA A 45 1.51 12.20 15.61
CA ALA A 45 1.68 12.17 17.06
C ALA A 45 2.22 13.50 17.61
N LEU A 46 3.21 14.09 16.94
CA LEU A 46 3.76 15.39 17.35
C LEU A 46 2.72 16.50 17.30
N LEU A 47 1.83 16.48 16.32
CA LEU A 47 0.76 17.48 16.16
C LEU A 47 -0.46 17.17 17.03
N ARG A 48 -0.38 16.15 17.88
CA ARG A 48 -1.43 15.76 18.83
C ARG A 48 -2.75 15.44 18.13
N PHE A 49 -2.69 14.62 17.10
CA PHE A 49 -3.89 14.09 16.44
C PHE A 49 -4.76 13.37 17.46
N ASN A 50 -6.08 13.59 17.41
CA ASN A 50 -7.00 12.80 18.22
C ASN A 50 -7.16 11.40 17.61
N TYR A 51 -7.92 10.53 18.30
CA TYR A 51 -8.06 9.13 17.85
C TYR A 51 -8.75 9.01 16.49
N ILE A 52 -9.70 9.90 16.17
CA ILE A 52 -10.39 9.89 14.87
C ILE A 52 -9.41 10.29 13.76
N GLU A 53 -8.64 11.34 13.99
CA GLU A 53 -7.62 11.82 13.04
C GLU A 53 -6.56 10.74 12.79
N PHE A 54 -6.12 10.03 13.84
CA PHE A 54 -5.21 8.90 13.69
C PHE A 54 -5.82 7.77 12.87
N CYS A 55 -7.08 7.42 13.13
CA CYS A 55 -7.75 6.37 12.37
C CYS A 55 -7.82 6.70 10.88
N ILE A 56 -8.18 7.94 10.54
CA ILE A 56 -8.24 8.39 9.15
C ILE A 56 -6.85 8.33 8.52
N THR A 57 -5.83 8.75 9.24
CA THR A 57 -4.44 8.72 8.75
C THR A 57 -3.98 7.28 8.51
N ILE A 58 -4.24 6.36 9.43
CA ILE A 58 -3.87 4.96 9.29
C ILE A 58 -4.59 4.33 8.09
N ILE A 59 -5.89 4.60 7.93
CA ILE A 59 -6.66 4.10 6.79
C ILE A 59 -6.09 4.64 5.48
N SER A 60 -5.76 5.92 5.42
CA SER A 60 -5.19 6.55 4.23
C SER A 60 -3.85 5.91 3.83
N ILE A 61 -2.96 5.71 4.80
CA ILE A 61 -1.67 5.06 4.57
C ILE A 61 -1.88 3.61 4.11
N SER A 62 -2.80 2.89 4.76
CA SER A 62 -3.11 1.50 4.43
C SER A 62 -3.67 1.35 3.01
N LEU A 63 -4.50 2.29 2.55
CA LEU A 63 -5.03 2.27 1.18
C LEU A 63 -3.90 2.31 0.14
N VAL A 64 -2.91 3.18 0.35
CA VAL A 64 -1.77 3.28 -0.55
C VAL A 64 -0.95 2.00 -0.53
N LEU A 65 -0.67 1.47 0.66
CA LEU A 65 0.09 0.23 0.81
C LEU A 65 -0.62 -0.96 0.16
N LEU A 66 -1.93 -1.08 0.36
CA LEU A 66 -2.72 -2.15 -0.25
C LEU A 66 -2.75 -2.03 -1.77
N ALA A 67 -2.92 -0.81 -2.29
CA ALA A 67 -2.87 -0.58 -3.74
C ALA A 67 -1.51 -0.97 -4.32
N GLU A 68 -0.41 -0.62 -3.63
CA GLU A 68 0.93 -0.99 -4.06
C GLU A 68 1.14 -2.51 -4.04
N MET A 69 0.64 -3.18 -3.01
CA MET A 69 0.69 -4.65 -2.92
C MET A 69 -0.05 -5.31 -4.07
N LEU A 70 -1.27 -4.84 -4.37
CA LEU A 70 -2.06 -5.37 -5.48
C LEU A 70 -1.37 -5.13 -6.81
N ASN A 71 -0.82 -3.94 -7.02
CA ASN A 71 -0.04 -3.63 -8.23
C ASN A 71 1.13 -4.60 -8.37
N SER A 72 1.85 -4.86 -7.29
CA SER A 72 2.99 -5.78 -7.29
C SER A 72 2.57 -7.21 -7.65
N VAL A 73 1.45 -7.68 -7.10
CA VAL A 73 0.91 -9.01 -7.41
C VAL A 73 0.54 -9.10 -8.89
N ILE A 74 -0.12 -8.07 -9.41
CA ILE A 74 -0.53 -8.04 -10.82
C ILE A 74 0.70 -8.06 -11.75
N GLU A 75 1.70 -7.22 -11.47
CA GLU A 75 2.94 -7.18 -12.24
C GLU A 75 3.65 -8.55 -12.22
N PHE A 76 3.80 -9.14 -11.04
CA PHE A 76 4.44 -10.44 -10.88
C PHE A 76 3.68 -11.53 -11.66
N THR A 77 2.35 -11.52 -11.57
CA THR A 77 1.50 -12.49 -12.25
C THR A 77 1.64 -12.35 -13.77
N ILE A 78 1.56 -11.14 -14.29
CA ILE A 78 1.67 -10.86 -15.72
C ILE A 78 3.06 -11.27 -16.22
N ASP A 79 4.12 -10.87 -15.52
CA ASP A 79 5.50 -11.19 -15.93
C ASP A 79 5.76 -12.69 -15.91
N SER A 80 5.23 -13.41 -14.91
CA SER A 80 5.36 -14.86 -14.82
C SER A 80 4.63 -15.58 -15.95
N TYR A 81 3.42 -15.11 -16.28
CA TYR A 81 2.60 -15.72 -17.32
C TYR A 81 3.15 -15.46 -18.72
N THR A 82 3.61 -14.24 -18.98
CA THR A 82 4.08 -13.80 -20.30
C THR A 82 5.59 -14.00 -20.50
N LYS A 83 6.30 -14.44 -19.47
CA LYS A 83 7.76 -14.59 -19.47
C LYS A 83 8.46 -13.28 -19.86
N ASN A 84 7.94 -12.18 -19.35
CA ASN A 84 8.43 -10.81 -19.60
C ASN A 84 8.34 -10.37 -21.07
N LYS A 85 7.52 -11.02 -21.88
CA LYS A 85 7.33 -10.60 -23.27
C LYS A 85 6.41 -9.40 -23.34
N TYR A 86 6.81 -8.40 -24.12
CA TYR A 86 6.02 -7.21 -24.35
C TYR A 86 4.83 -7.50 -25.26
N SER A 87 3.69 -6.92 -24.92
CA SER A 87 2.55 -6.78 -25.81
C SER A 87 1.76 -5.55 -25.38
N LYS A 88 0.94 -5.03 -26.27
CA LYS A 88 0.11 -3.84 -25.96
C LYS A 88 -0.86 -4.13 -24.81
N LEU A 89 -1.39 -5.34 -24.75
CA LEU A 89 -2.30 -5.75 -23.67
C LEU A 89 -1.59 -5.81 -22.32
N VAL A 90 -0.35 -6.31 -22.29
CA VAL A 90 0.48 -6.34 -21.10
C VAL A 90 0.75 -4.91 -20.58
N GLU A 91 1.12 -4.01 -21.48
CA GLU A 91 1.35 -2.61 -21.15
C GLU A 91 0.10 -1.98 -20.54
N MET A 92 -1.04 -2.15 -21.18
CA MET A 92 -2.31 -1.62 -20.70
C MET A 92 -2.67 -2.15 -19.31
N ALA A 93 -2.51 -3.46 -19.08
CA ALA A 93 -2.81 -4.07 -17.79
C ALA A 93 -1.91 -3.52 -16.67
N LYS A 94 -0.62 -3.36 -16.96
CA LYS A 94 0.32 -2.78 -15.99
C LYS A 94 0.02 -1.31 -15.71
N ASP A 95 -0.34 -0.55 -16.74
CA ASP A 95 -0.71 0.86 -16.59
C ASP A 95 -1.97 1.01 -15.73
N MET A 96 -2.98 0.16 -15.96
CA MET A 96 -4.19 0.16 -15.15
C MET A 96 -3.89 -0.17 -13.69
N ALA A 97 -3.03 -1.16 -13.45
CA ALA A 97 -2.62 -1.51 -12.09
C ALA A 97 -1.88 -0.35 -11.41
N ALA A 98 -0.96 0.31 -12.12
CA ALA A 98 -0.28 1.49 -11.61
C ALA A 98 -1.25 2.65 -11.35
N GLY A 99 -2.30 2.76 -12.16
CA GLY A 99 -3.35 3.75 -11.98
C GLY A 99 -4.09 3.60 -10.65
N THR A 100 -4.25 2.38 -10.13
CA THR A 100 -4.87 2.18 -8.82
C THR A 100 -4.00 2.78 -7.70
N VAL A 101 -2.68 2.63 -7.81
CA VAL A 101 -1.74 3.22 -6.85
C VAL A 101 -1.81 4.74 -6.91
N LEU A 102 -1.82 5.29 -8.12
CA LEU A 102 -1.92 6.74 -8.32
C LEU A 102 -3.20 7.29 -7.69
N THR A 103 -4.33 6.63 -7.94
CA THR A 103 -5.63 7.04 -7.38
C THR A 103 -5.60 7.03 -5.85
N ALA A 104 -5.11 5.94 -5.25
CA ALA A 104 -4.99 5.82 -3.80
C ALA A 104 -4.08 6.92 -3.23
N THR A 105 -2.98 7.21 -3.90
CA THR A 105 -2.03 8.23 -3.48
C THR A 105 -2.64 9.63 -3.54
N ILE A 106 -3.38 9.94 -4.60
CA ILE A 106 -4.06 11.23 -4.72
C ILE A 106 -5.07 11.42 -3.59
N VAL A 107 -5.94 10.43 -3.37
CA VAL A 107 -6.95 10.50 -2.30
C VAL A 107 -6.29 10.65 -0.93
N SER A 108 -5.27 9.85 -0.65
CA SER A 108 -4.56 9.90 0.63
C SER A 108 -3.83 11.22 0.84
N THR A 109 -3.27 11.79 -0.22
CA THR A 109 -2.61 13.11 -0.17
C THR A 109 -3.62 14.22 0.14
N ILE A 110 -4.80 14.18 -0.48
CA ILE A 110 -5.87 15.14 -0.21
C ILE A 110 -6.30 15.06 1.25
N LEU A 111 -6.55 13.83 1.76
CA LEU A 111 -6.92 13.63 3.17
C LEU A 111 -5.83 14.11 4.12
N GLY A 112 -4.58 13.81 3.80
CA GLY A 112 -3.43 14.26 4.59
C GLY A 112 -3.32 15.78 4.64
N CYS A 113 -3.47 16.43 3.49
CA CYS A 113 -3.43 17.90 3.42
C CYS A 113 -4.54 18.53 4.25
N ILE A 114 -5.74 17.97 4.22
CA ILE A 114 -6.87 18.47 5.00
C ILE A 114 -6.58 18.30 6.50
N LEU A 115 -6.16 17.10 6.92
CA LEU A 115 -5.94 16.81 8.34
C LEU A 115 -4.77 17.60 8.92
N PHE A 116 -3.62 17.57 8.25
CA PHE A 116 -2.43 18.26 8.72
C PHE A 116 -2.57 19.77 8.62
N GLY A 117 -3.18 20.28 7.54
CA GLY A 117 -3.46 21.70 7.38
C GLY A 117 -4.38 22.22 8.45
N HIS A 118 -5.47 21.51 8.73
CA HIS A 118 -6.41 21.89 9.78
C HIS A 118 -5.74 21.90 11.16
N LYS A 119 -4.99 20.88 11.48
CA LYS A 119 -4.30 20.77 12.75
C LYS A 119 -3.22 21.83 12.90
N PHE A 120 -2.47 22.09 11.82
CA PHE A 120 -1.44 23.13 11.81
C PHE A 120 -2.04 24.51 12.10
N VAL A 121 -3.15 24.85 11.44
CA VAL A 121 -3.85 26.11 11.67
C VAL A 121 -4.30 26.23 13.12
N LEU A 122 -4.86 25.16 13.71
CA LEU A 122 -5.30 25.18 15.11
C LEU A 122 -4.15 25.40 16.09
N LEU A 123 -2.94 24.93 15.79
CA LEU A 123 -1.78 25.10 16.67
C LEU A 123 -1.20 26.51 16.63
N PHE A 124 -1.38 27.23 15.51
CA PHE A 124 -0.79 28.56 15.31
C PHE A 124 -1.82 29.70 15.28
N VAL A 125 -3.08 29.37 15.51
CA VAL A 125 -4.17 30.32 15.67
C VAL A 125 -4.78 30.21 17.08
#